data_cab538797de111ca885137c5399d75b5
#
_entry.id   cab538797de111ca885137c5399d75b5
#
_cell.length_a   1.000
_cell.length_b   1.000
_cell.length_c   1.000
_cell.angle_alpha   90.00
_cell.angle_beta   90.00
_cell.angle_gamma   90.00
#
_symmetry.space_group_name_H-M   'P 1'
#
loop_
_entity.id
_entity.type
_entity.pdbx_description
1 polymer ?
#
loop_
_entity_poly.entity_id
_entity_poly.type
_entity_poly.pdbx_seq_one_letter_code
_entity_poly.pdbx_strand_id
1 'polypeptide(L)'
;MVIMVLNLTASCSLKPNQASLLPEKAFFASSSFQKQRQELVGLYPIQLNGKMGYMDFTGQVAIAPQFDYADRFVEGLAQVKINNKWGFINPAGSIVIKPQFDETDRFSEGLALVGIKDRWGFIDKTGKLTIPIQFDFASKFSQGRAIAMTKKGVGFIDPTGKLVIEPTYFEAKDFSEGLAGVRILKTGFPYDCCVDPNFWGFVDRSGKEVIPLQFRLVDDFSEGLAAVSIDGKMGYIDQKGKMVIEPHFDYAGSFSEGLAIIKIKEKWGYINRKGKMVIEPQFDNASYFSEGLAGVYIDRKSGYIDPTGRLVIKAQFDSALPFIQGLAEVRVGDREGYIDPSGKYVWSSQNKKFSRLRKK
;
A
#
# COMPACT_ATOMS: atom_id res chain seq x y z
N MET A 1 -12.99 4.54 8.85
CA MET A 1 -14.01 3.47 8.69
C MET A 1 -13.38 2.34 7.90
N VAL A 2 -13.02 1.26 8.58
CA VAL A 2 -12.33 0.12 7.98
C VAL A 2 -13.30 -0.60 7.05
N ILE A 3 -12.95 -0.77 5.79
CA ILE A 3 -13.74 -1.55 4.83
C ILE A 3 -13.41 -3.03 5.07
N MET A 4 -14.41 -3.76 5.56
CA MET A 4 -14.39 -5.22 5.69
C MET A 4 -14.58 -5.87 4.32
N VAL A 5 -13.63 -6.67 3.85
CA VAL A 5 -13.76 -7.49 2.64
C VAL A 5 -14.39 -8.83 3.04
N LEU A 6 -15.56 -9.11 2.50
CA LEU A 6 -16.28 -10.40 2.65
C LEU A 6 -15.72 -11.44 1.66
N ASN A 7 -15.30 -12.60 2.20
CA ASN A 7 -14.89 -13.78 1.43
C ASN A 7 -16.11 -14.58 0.97
N LEU A 8 -16.15 -14.93 -0.32
CA LEU A 8 -17.01 -16.00 -0.86
C LEU A 8 -16.17 -16.94 -1.72
N THR A 9 -16.29 -18.24 -1.47
CA THR A 9 -15.53 -19.35 -2.08
C THR A 9 -16.32 -20.08 -3.16
N ALA A 10 -15.68 -20.41 -4.29
CA ALA A 10 -16.09 -21.49 -5.19
C ALA A 10 -14.87 -22.01 -6.00
N SER A 11 -14.77 -23.35 -6.12
CA SER A 11 -13.65 -24.09 -6.72
C SER A 11 -13.88 -24.46 -8.19
N CYS A 12 -12.85 -24.39 -9.03
CA CYS A 12 -12.81 -25.09 -10.34
C CYS A 12 -11.37 -25.43 -10.75
N SER A 13 -11.18 -26.63 -11.31
CA SER A 13 -9.91 -27.27 -11.63
C SER A 13 -9.38 -26.92 -13.03
N LEU A 14 -8.07 -26.66 -13.16
CA LEU A 14 -7.36 -26.37 -14.42
C LEU A 14 -6.45 -27.54 -14.83
N LYS A 15 -6.41 -27.85 -16.14
CA LYS A 15 -5.50 -28.82 -16.78
C LYS A 15 -4.19 -28.12 -17.20
N PRO A 16 -3.02 -28.79 -17.11
CA PRO A 16 -1.73 -28.18 -17.48
C PRO A 16 -1.52 -28.18 -18.99
N ASN A 17 -1.06 -27.06 -19.55
CA ASN A 17 -0.60 -26.97 -20.93
C ASN A 17 0.92 -26.77 -20.99
N GLN A 18 1.55 -27.36 -21.98
CA GLN A 18 3.02 -27.48 -22.15
C GLN A 18 3.67 -26.14 -22.50
N ALA A 19 4.77 -25.83 -21.83
CA ALA A 19 5.61 -24.64 -22.06
C ALA A 19 6.99 -25.04 -22.62
N SER A 20 7.41 -24.36 -23.68
CA SER A 20 8.73 -24.44 -24.29
C SER A 20 9.79 -23.65 -23.49
N LEU A 21 10.97 -24.25 -23.36
CA LEU A 21 12.12 -23.76 -22.60
C LEU A 21 12.78 -22.53 -23.24
N LEU A 22 12.94 -21.44 -22.47
CA LEU A 22 13.90 -20.36 -22.71
C LEU A 22 14.77 -20.19 -21.43
N PRO A 23 16.00 -19.68 -21.53
CA PRO A 23 17.04 -19.92 -20.52
C PRO A 23 16.84 -19.16 -19.20
N GLU A 24 16.96 -19.88 -18.12
CA GLU A 24 16.68 -19.58 -16.70
C GLU A 24 17.64 -18.57 -16.02
N LYS A 25 18.60 -17.93 -16.72
CA LYS A 25 19.72 -17.24 -16.06
C LYS A 25 19.86 -15.74 -16.26
N ALA A 26 18.93 -15.06 -16.94
CA ALA A 26 19.17 -13.67 -17.35
C ALA A 26 18.52 -12.57 -16.49
N PHE A 27 17.57 -12.86 -15.59
CA PHE A 27 16.81 -11.81 -14.89
C PHE A 27 17.32 -11.40 -13.50
N PHE A 28 18.18 -12.19 -12.88
CA PHE A 28 18.63 -11.96 -11.49
C PHE A 28 20.12 -11.59 -11.32
N ALA A 29 20.85 -11.36 -12.41
CA ALA A 29 22.30 -11.18 -12.38
C ALA A 29 22.79 -9.81 -12.85
N SER A 30 22.07 -8.71 -12.62
CA SER A 30 22.67 -7.39 -12.82
C SER A 30 23.42 -6.96 -11.56
N SER A 31 24.70 -6.63 -11.72
CA SER A 31 25.57 -6.10 -10.66
C SER A 31 25.01 -4.83 -10.01
N SER A 32 24.12 -4.11 -10.68
CA SER A 32 23.36 -2.98 -10.17
C SER A 32 22.36 -3.38 -9.07
N PHE A 33 21.70 -4.55 -9.19
CA PHE A 33 20.75 -5.03 -8.18
C PHE A 33 21.47 -5.47 -6.89
N GLN A 34 22.66 -6.05 -7.00
CA GLN A 34 23.46 -6.42 -5.84
C GLN A 34 24.12 -5.20 -5.18
N LYS A 35 24.49 -4.17 -5.96
CA LYS A 35 25.04 -2.93 -5.43
C LYS A 35 23.98 -2.07 -4.73
N GLN A 36 22.75 -2.02 -5.26
CA GLN A 36 21.61 -1.41 -4.59
C GLN A 36 21.22 -2.14 -3.30
N ARG A 37 21.39 -3.46 -3.21
CA ARG A 37 21.18 -4.25 -1.97
C ARG A 37 22.14 -3.87 -0.83
N GLN A 38 23.34 -3.42 -1.12
CA GLN A 38 24.32 -3.02 -0.09
C GLN A 38 24.08 -1.63 0.49
N GLU A 39 23.35 -0.76 -0.21
CA GLU A 39 23.03 0.60 0.25
C GLU A 39 21.66 0.71 0.94
N LEU A 40 20.78 -0.28 0.76
CA LEU A 40 19.51 -0.37 1.47
C LEU A 40 19.74 -1.12 2.78
N VAL A 41 19.74 -0.39 3.89
CA VAL A 41 19.64 -0.97 5.24
C VAL A 41 18.22 -1.55 5.38
N GLY A 42 17.99 -2.68 4.69
CA GLY A 42 16.73 -3.41 4.76
C GLY A 42 16.63 -4.07 6.14
N LEU A 43 15.91 -3.42 7.05
CA LEU A 43 15.50 -4.02 8.31
C LEU A 43 14.03 -4.40 8.21
N TYR A 44 13.75 -5.66 8.49
CA TYR A 44 12.41 -6.24 8.37
C TYR A 44 11.86 -6.53 9.75
N PRO A 45 10.64 -6.08 10.07
CA PRO A 45 10.03 -6.34 11.37
C PRO A 45 9.76 -7.84 11.53
N ILE A 46 10.12 -8.39 12.69
CA ILE A 46 9.87 -9.78 13.04
C ILE A 46 9.25 -9.88 14.42
N GLN A 47 8.40 -10.89 14.62
CA GLN A 47 7.82 -11.17 15.93
C GLN A 47 8.43 -12.42 16.55
N LEU A 48 8.91 -12.32 17.78
CA LEU A 48 9.42 -13.43 18.57
C LEU A 48 8.95 -13.29 20.03
N ASN A 49 8.37 -14.36 20.58
CA ASN A 49 7.89 -14.39 21.97
C ASN A 49 6.93 -13.23 22.32
N GLY A 50 6.04 -12.85 21.41
CA GLY A 50 5.05 -11.79 21.61
C GLY A 50 5.60 -10.37 21.55
N LYS A 51 6.88 -10.18 21.21
CA LYS A 51 7.49 -8.87 21.00
C LYS A 51 8.05 -8.75 19.59
N MET A 52 8.05 -7.54 19.07
CA MET A 52 8.61 -7.23 17.76
C MET A 52 10.04 -6.68 17.87
N GLY A 53 10.85 -7.05 16.92
CA GLY A 53 12.21 -6.58 16.68
C GLY A 53 12.46 -6.54 15.18
N TYR A 54 13.72 -6.55 14.78
CA TYR A 54 14.06 -6.51 13.35
C TYR A 54 15.16 -7.49 13.01
N MET A 55 15.06 -8.07 11.83
CA MET A 55 16.14 -8.82 11.19
C MET A 55 16.71 -8.02 10.00
N ASP A 56 17.92 -8.34 9.61
CA ASP A 56 18.50 -7.91 8.35
C ASP A 56 18.05 -8.79 7.17
N PHE A 57 18.49 -8.46 5.96
CA PHE A 57 18.15 -9.21 4.73
C PHE A 57 18.71 -10.65 4.71
N THR A 58 19.65 -10.99 5.63
CA THR A 58 20.19 -12.36 5.77
C THR A 58 19.36 -13.22 6.73
N GLY A 59 18.38 -12.62 7.40
CA GLY A 59 17.57 -13.25 8.43
C GLY A 59 18.20 -13.24 9.83
N GLN A 60 19.30 -12.50 10.03
CA GLN A 60 19.89 -12.33 11.36
C GLN A 60 19.16 -11.22 12.12
N VAL A 61 18.92 -11.45 13.41
CA VAL A 61 18.31 -10.45 14.29
C VAL A 61 19.25 -9.27 14.46
N ALA A 62 18.88 -8.12 13.92
CA ALA A 62 19.62 -6.88 14.00
C ALA A 62 19.20 -6.04 15.23
N ILE A 63 17.88 -5.99 15.50
CA ILE A 63 17.33 -5.34 16.70
C ILE A 63 16.53 -6.38 17.48
N ALA A 64 16.97 -6.66 18.70
CA ALA A 64 16.31 -7.64 19.55
C ALA A 64 14.83 -7.33 19.76
N PRO A 65 13.94 -8.34 19.77
CA PRO A 65 12.51 -8.16 20.03
C PRO A 65 12.25 -7.54 21.41
N GLN A 66 11.67 -6.36 21.44
CA GLN A 66 11.41 -5.59 22.65
C GLN A 66 10.17 -4.71 22.55
N PHE A 67 9.67 -4.43 21.35
CA PHE A 67 8.54 -3.54 21.11
C PHE A 67 7.21 -4.32 21.15
N ASP A 68 6.12 -3.66 21.55
CA ASP A 68 4.78 -4.23 21.47
C ASP A 68 4.31 -4.30 20.01
N TYR A 69 4.72 -3.32 19.20
CA TYR A 69 4.56 -3.29 17.77
C TYR A 69 5.76 -2.57 17.13
N ALA A 70 6.10 -2.94 15.91
CA ALA A 70 7.16 -2.32 15.12
C ALA A 70 6.81 -2.37 13.63
N ASP A 71 7.01 -1.27 12.93
CA ASP A 71 6.73 -1.15 11.51
C ASP A 71 8.03 -1.03 10.70
N ARG A 72 7.94 -1.04 9.38
CA ARG A 72 9.08 -0.89 8.47
C ARG A 72 9.74 0.47 8.61
N PHE A 73 11.03 0.53 8.36
CA PHE A 73 11.76 1.79 8.26
C PHE A 73 11.34 2.56 7.00
N VAL A 74 10.95 3.81 7.18
CA VAL A 74 10.65 4.75 6.10
C VAL A 74 11.39 6.05 6.42
N GLU A 75 12.07 6.61 5.44
CA GLU A 75 12.88 7.82 5.60
C GLU A 75 13.85 7.80 6.78
N GLY A 76 14.38 6.60 7.11
CA GLY A 76 15.38 6.39 8.16
C GLY A 76 14.84 6.20 9.57
N LEU A 77 13.52 6.22 9.76
CA LEU A 77 12.88 5.99 11.05
C LEU A 77 11.79 4.92 10.93
N ALA A 78 11.58 4.15 11.99
CA ALA A 78 10.48 3.21 12.12
C ALA A 78 9.62 3.55 13.33
N GLN A 79 8.30 3.55 13.15
CA GLN A 79 7.39 3.68 14.26
C GLN A 79 7.37 2.40 15.10
N VAL A 80 7.40 2.57 16.42
CA VAL A 80 7.32 1.48 17.40
C VAL A 80 6.33 1.81 18.49
N LYS A 81 5.69 0.77 19.04
CA LYS A 81 4.77 0.90 20.17
C LYS A 81 5.40 0.32 21.40
N ILE A 82 5.38 1.06 22.50
CA ILE A 82 5.86 0.63 23.81
C ILE A 82 4.85 1.12 24.86
N ASN A 83 4.36 0.22 25.70
CA ASN A 83 3.38 0.55 26.75
C ASN A 83 2.16 1.34 26.20
N ASN A 84 1.62 0.87 25.08
CA ASN A 84 0.47 1.43 24.37
C ASN A 84 0.65 2.86 23.82
N LYS A 85 1.89 3.37 23.76
CA LYS A 85 2.23 4.66 23.14
C LYS A 85 3.19 4.45 21.96
N TRP A 86 3.03 5.30 20.96
CA TRP A 86 3.85 5.30 19.75
C TRP A 86 5.01 6.27 19.86
N GLY A 87 6.15 5.86 19.34
CA GLY A 87 7.38 6.65 19.16
C GLY A 87 8.16 6.14 17.96
N PHE A 88 9.38 6.60 17.79
CA PHE A 88 10.20 6.24 16.62
C PHE A 88 11.61 5.86 17.04
N ILE A 89 12.16 4.88 16.29
CA ILE A 89 13.54 4.41 16.43
C ILE A 89 14.32 4.64 15.12
N ASN A 90 15.64 4.71 15.24
CA ASN A 90 16.57 4.66 14.11
C ASN A 90 16.99 3.20 13.80
N PRO A 91 17.73 2.94 12.69
CA PRO A 91 18.19 1.60 12.33
C PRO A 91 19.16 0.93 13.33
N ALA A 92 19.76 1.70 14.25
CA ALA A 92 20.54 1.15 15.35
C ALA A 92 19.66 0.64 16.51
N GLY A 93 18.32 0.78 16.41
CA GLY A 93 17.38 0.41 17.48
C GLY A 93 17.26 1.44 18.59
N SER A 94 17.90 2.60 18.45
CA SER A 94 17.83 3.67 19.46
C SER A 94 16.54 4.47 19.32
N ILE A 95 15.88 4.78 20.43
CA ILE A 95 14.69 5.64 20.46
C ILE A 95 15.11 7.07 20.10
N VAL A 96 14.62 7.57 18.98
CA VAL A 96 14.81 8.97 18.53
C VAL A 96 13.68 9.85 19.07
N ILE A 97 12.46 9.34 18.95
CA ILE A 97 11.26 10.04 19.44
C ILE A 97 10.60 9.14 20.48
N LYS A 98 10.56 9.63 21.74
CA LYS A 98 10.02 8.85 22.87
C LYS A 98 8.56 8.46 22.61
N PRO A 99 8.14 7.24 22.98
CA PRO A 99 6.75 6.81 22.92
C PRO A 99 5.86 7.72 23.78
N GLN A 100 4.98 8.47 23.13
CA GLN A 100 4.10 9.45 23.78
C GLN A 100 2.77 9.66 23.05
N PHE A 101 2.68 9.32 21.78
CA PHE A 101 1.49 9.52 20.97
C PHE A 101 0.52 8.33 21.10
N ASP A 102 -0.79 8.61 20.97
CA ASP A 102 -1.82 7.57 20.95
C ASP A 102 -1.83 6.84 19.61
N GLU A 103 -1.59 7.58 18.54
CA GLU A 103 -1.49 7.07 17.17
C GLU A 103 -0.41 7.83 16.40
N THR A 104 0.09 7.21 15.34
CA THR A 104 1.05 7.83 14.41
C THR A 104 1.01 7.12 13.06
N ASP A 105 1.49 7.80 12.02
CA ASP A 105 1.79 7.21 10.72
C ASP A 105 3.28 7.34 10.42
N ARG A 106 3.74 6.65 9.38
CA ARG A 106 5.13 6.70 8.90
C ARG A 106 5.50 8.10 8.46
N PHE A 107 6.78 8.41 8.50
CA PHE A 107 7.29 9.64 7.90
C PHE A 107 6.98 9.66 6.40
N SER A 108 6.55 10.80 5.92
CA SER A 108 6.35 11.11 4.51
C SER A 108 6.73 12.57 4.28
N GLU A 109 7.63 12.81 3.33
CA GLU A 109 8.13 14.15 3.02
C GLU A 109 8.71 14.90 4.23
N GLY A 110 9.36 14.14 5.12
CA GLY A 110 10.03 14.66 6.32
C GLY A 110 9.14 14.90 7.52
N LEU A 111 7.84 14.67 7.41
CA LEU A 111 6.85 14.85 8.49
C LEU A 111 6.15 13.53 8.80
N ALA A 112 5.82 13.29 10.08
CA ALA A 112 4.98 12.19 10.53
C ALA A 112 3.70 12.72 11.15
N LEU A 113 2.58 12.12 10.76
CA LEU A 113 1.28 12.35 11.39
C LEU A 113 1.29 11.75 12.80
N VAL A 114 0.84 12.51 13.79
CA VAL A 114 0.72 12.06 15.20
C VAL A 114 -0.63 12.45 15.77
N GLY A 115 -1.20 11.54 16.57
CA GLY A 115 -2.50 11.70 17.19
C GLY A 115 -2.41 11.68 18.71
N ILE A 116 -3.15 12.58 19.36
CA ILE A 116 -3.41 12.60 20.82
C ILE A 116 -4.91 12.91 21.03
N LYS A 117 -5.61 12.06 21.77
CA LYS A 117 -7.04 12.25 22.11
C LYS A 117 -7.90 12.59 20.89
N ASP A 118 -7.81 11.75 19.84
CA ASP A 118 -8.59 11.87 18.61
C ASP A 118 -8.35 13.16 17.80
N ARG A 119 -7.24 13.87 18.08
CA ARG A 119 -6.82 15.05 17.33
C ARG A 119 -5.45 14.82 16.73
N TRP A 120 -5.23 15.39 15.54
CA TRP A 120 -4.06 15.14 14.72
C TRP A 120 -3.22 16.38 14.47
N GLY A 121 -1.92 16.18 14.38
CA GLY A 121 -0.90 17.17 14.03
C GLY A 121 0.32 16.49 13.44
N PHE A 122 1.42 17.23 13.26
CA PHE A 122 2.61 16.69 12.61
C PHE A 122 3.89 17.03 13.36
N ILE A 123 4.82 16.09 13.36
CA ILE A 123 6.17 16.25 13.90
C ILE A 123 7.22 16.11 12.80
N ASP A 124 8.37 16.73 12.99
CA ASP A 124 9.57 16.48 12.21
C ASP A 124 10.36 15.26 12.73
N LYS A 125 11.45 14.89 12.06
CA LYS A 125 12.29 13.74 12.42
C LYS A 125 13.02 13.88 13.77
N THR A 126 13.02 15.07 14.37
CA THR A 126 13.54 15.29 15.74
C THR A 126 12.48 15.08 16.81
N GLY A 127 11.21 14.92 16.40
CA GLY A 127 10.06 14.83 17.29
C GLY A 127 9.47 16.19 17.67
N LYS A 128 9.97 17.29 17.05
CA LYS A 128 9.40 18.62 17.28
C LYS A 128 8.05 18.72 16.57
N LEU A 129 7.04 19.20 17.29
CA LEU A 129 5.73 19.49 16.71
C LEU A 129 5.84 20.67 15.76
N THR A 130 5.69 20.41 14.45
CA THR A 130 5.75 21.43 13.38
C THR A 130 4.38 21.99 13.07
N ILE A 131 3.36 21.13 13.11
CA ILE A 131 1.96 21.51 12.93
C ILE A 131 1.21 21.08 14.19
N PRO A 132 0.57 22.02 14.92
CA PRO A 132 -0.13 21.75 16.17
C PRO A 132 -1.17 20.65 16.02
N ILE A 133 -1.42 19.91 17.12
CA ILE A 133 -2.48 18.89 17.19
C ILE A 133 -3.82 19.58 17.24
N GLN A 134 -4.50 19.72 16.10
CA GLN A 134 -5.70 20.55 15.95
C GLN A 134 -6.75 20.00 14.99
N PHE A 135 -6.40 19.04 14.12
CA PHE A 135 -7.33 18.52 13.12
C PHE A 135 -8.17 17.37 13.69
N ASP A 136 -9.42 17.25 13.24
CA ASP A 136 -10.28 16.12 13.57
C ASP A 136 -9.83 14.84 12.82
N PHE A 137 -9.22 15.02 11.65
CA PHE A 137 -8.54 14.01 10.84
C PHE A 137 -7.50 14.70 9.98
N ALA A 138 -6.41 13.99 9.68
CA ALA A 138 -5.44 14.39 8.67
C ALA A 138 -4.85 13.15 7.99
N SER A 139 -4.34 13.29 6.76
CA SER A 139 -3.54 12.26 6.09
C SER A 139 -2.05 12.60 6.15
N LYS A 140 -1.20 11.64 5.78
CA LYS A 140 0.22 11.91 5.55
C LYS A 140 0.41 12.93 4.42
N PHE A 141 1.56 13.60 4.38
CA PHE A 141 1.92 14.43 3.24
C PHE A 141 2.17 13.60 1.98
N SER A 142 1.63 14.06 0.88
CA SER A 142 1.89 13.55 -0.47
C SER A 142 1.96 14.71 -1.44
N GLN A 143 3.06 14.83 -2.15
CA GLN A 143 3.34 15.91 -3.13
C GLN A 143 3.16 17.33 -2.55
N GLY A 144 3.59 17.51 -1.29
CA GLY A 144 3.56 18.80 -0.58
C GLY A 144 2.16 19.19 -0.07
N ARG A 145 1.24 18.26 0.03
CA ARG A 145 -0.12 18.45 0.55
C ARG A 145 -0.50 17.31 1.50
N ALA A 146 -1.28 17.63 2.51
CA ALA A 146 -1.96 16.66 3.36
C ALA A 146 -3.43 17.03 3.46
N ILE A 147 -4.28 16.02 3.48
CA ILE A 147 -5.70 16.20 3.79
C ILE A 147 -5.82 16.67 5.24
N ALA A 148 -6.69 17.64 5.48
CA ALA A 148 -7.04 18.08 6.81
C ALA A 148 -8.56 18.24 6.91
N MET A 149 -9.17 17.53 7.86
CA MET A 149 -10.58 17.66 8.15
C MET A 149 -10.78 18.66 9.30
N THR A 150 -11.71 19.55 9.07
CA THR A 150 -12.17 20.55 10.03
C THR A 150 -13.69 20.44 10.19
N LYS A 151 -14.27 21.18 11.11
CA LYS A 151 -15.73 21.28 11.25
C LYS A 151 -16.45 21.78 9.99
N LYS A 152 -15.73 22.41 9.05
CA LYS A 152 -16.30 22.93 7.80
C LYS A 152 -16.26 21.91 6.65
N GLY A 153 -15.51 20.82 6.80
CA GLY A 153 -15.30 19.79 5.78
C GLY A 153 -13.83 19.43 5.60
N VAL A 154 -13.53 18.82 4.48
CA VAL A 154 -12.21 18.35 4.09
C VAL A 154 -11.54 19.35 3.14
N GLY A 155 -10.32 19.74 3.43
CA GLY A 155 -9.45 20.57 2.62
C GLY A 155 -8.02 20.08 2.64
N PHE A 156 -7.08 20.89 2.19
CA PHE A 156 -5.67 20.52 2.15
C PHE A 156 -4.78 21.58 2.78
N ILE A 157 -3.79 21.12 3.51
CA ILE A 157 -2.74 21.95 4.12
C ILE A 157 -1.40 21.77 3.42
N ASP A 158 -0.54 22.77 3.53
CA ASP A 158 0.88 22.70 3.17
C ASP A 158 1.75 22.24 4.37
N PRO A 159 3.06 21.97 4.18
CA PRO A 159 3.94 21.51 5.26
C PRO A 159 4.13 22.53 6.41
N THR A 160 3.66 23.77 6.28
CA THR A 160 3.63 24.75 7.37
C THR A 160 2.36 24.66 8.21
N GLY A 161 1.39 23.81 7.79
CA GLY A 161 0.07 23.68 8.40
C GLY A 161 -0.95 24.72 7.94
N LYS A 162 -0.57 25.56 6.95
CA LYS A 162 -1.47 26.53 6.35
C LYS A 162 -2.46 25.82 5.43
N LEU A 163 -3.75 26.13 5.59
CA LEU A 163 -4.80 25.69 4.68
C LEU A 163 -4.58 26.36 3.30
N VAL A 164 -4.39 25.53 2.27
CA VAL A 164 -4.13 25.99 0.89
C VAL A 164 -5.28 25.64 -0.06
N ILE A 165 -6.10 24.69 0.30
CA ILE A 165 -7.37 24.39 -0.37
C ILE A 165 -8.44 24.36 0.70
N GLU A 166 -9.43 25.25 0.55
CA GLU A 166 -10.49 25.44 1.54
C GLU A 166 -11.27 24.13 1.81
N PRO A 167 -11.74 23.91 3.06
CA PRO A 167 -12.41 22.68 3.47
C PRO A 167 -13.86 22.64 2.99
N THR A 168 -14.05 22.54 1.69
CA THR A 168 -15.36 22.51 1.02
C THR A 168 -15.77 21.12 0.56
N TYR A 169 -14.84 20.16 0.64
CA TYR A 169 -15.11 18.80 0.20
C TYR A 169 -15.68 17.95 1.34
N PHE A 170 -16.45 16.95 0.94
CA PHE A 170 -16.93 15.91 1.85
C PHE A 170 -15.84 14.85 2.07
N GLU A 171 -15.11 14.51 1.01
CA GLU A 171 -14.05 13.51 1.00
C GLU A 171 -12.98 13.89 -0.02
N ALA A 172 -11.75 13.51 0.25
CA ALA A 172 -10.62 13.70 -0.65
C ALA A 172 -9.67 12.50 -0.57
N LYS A 173 -8.88 12.31 -1.62
CA LYS A 173 -7.75 11.39 -1.70
C LYS A 173 -6.44 12.17 -1.64
N ASP A 174 -5.34 11.50 -1.31
CA ASP A 174 -4.01 12.11 -1.34
C ASP A 174 -3.63 12.54 -2.76
N PHE A 175 -2.77 13.57 -2.87
CA PHE A 175 -2.24 13.97 -4.16
C PHE A 175 -1.36 12.86 -4.74
N SER A 176 -1.62 12.51 -5.98
CA SER A 176 -0.80 11.62 -6.79
C SER A 176 -0.68 12.18 -8.20
N GLU A 177 0.55 12.24 -8.73
CA GLU A 177 0.85 12.78 -10.06
C GLU A 177 0.27 14.19 -10.32
N GLY A 178 0.21 15.02 -9.27
CA GLY A 178 -0.24 16.42 -9.34
C GLY A 178 -1.74 16.63 -9.19
N LEU A 179 -2.53 15.57 -9.07
CA LEU A 179 -3.98 15.60 -8.94
C LEU A 179 -4.44 14.89 -7.67
N ALA A 180 -5.55 15.34 -7.09
CA ALA A 180 -6.23 14.69 -5.98
C ALA A 180 -7.69 14.45 -6.32
N GLY A 181 -8.19 13.25 -6.07
CA GLY A 181 -9.61 12.95 -6.13
C GLY A 181 -10.36 13.69 -5.04
N VAL A 182 -11.47 14.36 -5.39
CA VAL A 182 -12.33 15.08 -4.43
C VAL A 182 -13.79 14.78 -4.69
N ARG A 183 -14.58 14.81 -3.60
CA ARG A 183 -16.02 14.60 -3.62
C ARG A 183 -16.72 15.70 -2.83
N ILE A 184 -17.80 16.25 -3.38
CA ILE A 184 -18.62 17.25 -2.71
C ILE A 184 -19.97 16.61 -2.34
N LEU A 185 -20.43 16.83 -1.11
CA LEU A 185 -21.84 16.65 -0.79
C LEU A 185 -22.61 17.88 -1.30
N LYS A 186 -23.41 17.73 -2.31
CA LYS A 186 -24.39 18.78 -2.66
C LYS A 186 -25.45 18.85 -1.56
N THR A 187 -25.25 19.77 -0.61
CA THR A 187 -26.29 20.14 0.36
C THR A 187 -27.35 20.94 -0.38
N GLY A 188 -28.64 20.54 -0.27
CA GLY A 188 -29.75 21.28 -0.87
C GLY A 188 -30.66 20.49 -1.81
N PHE A 189 -30.34 19.24 -2.10
CA PHE A 189 -31.34 18.34 -2.65
C PHE A 189 -32.17 17.78 -1.50
N PRO A 190 -33.51 17.80 -1.59
CA PRO A 190 -34.33 16.99 -0.71
C PRO A 190 -33.83 15.56 -0.82
N TYR A 191 -33.90 14.79 0.26
CA TYR A 191 -33.53 13.37 0.30
C TYR A 191 -34.42 12.58 -0.70
N ASP A 192 -34.20 12.83 -1.98
CA ASP A 192 -34.71 11.99 -3.04
C ASP A 192 -33.80 10.81 -3.15
N CYS A 193 -34.25 9.66 -2.64
CA CYS A 193 -33.56 8.40 -2.61
C CYS A 193 -33.14 7.87 -4.00
N CYS A 194 -33.37 8.64 -5.07
CA CYS A 194 -33.13 8.25 -6.46
C CYS A 194 -31.96 8.98 -7.12
N VAL A 195 -31.35 10.01 -6.50
CA VAL A 195 -30.20 10.73 -7.06
C VAL A 195 -29.10 10.77 -6.02
N ASP A 196 -28.12 9.88 -6.16
CA ASP A 196 -26.89 9.91 -5.37
C ASP A 196 -26.02 11.09 -5.84
N PRO A 197 -25.91 12.19 -5.06
CA PRO A 197 -25.17 13.38 -5.46
C PRO A 197 -23.64 13.21 -5.32
N ASN A 198 -23.17 11.99 -5.01
CA ASN A 198 -21.80 11.69 -4.62
C ASN A 198 -20.92 11.39 -5.83
N PHE A 199 -20.56 12.40 -6.58
CA PHE A 199 -19.60 12.25 -7.67
C PHE A 199 -18.20 12.73 -7.28
N TRP A 200 -17.22 12.00 -7.78
CA TRP A 200 -15.80 12.33 -7.72
C TRP A 200 -15.35 13.06 -8.98
N GLY A 201 -14.44 13.98 -8.79
CA GLY A 201 -13.63 14.61 -9.83
C GLY A 201 -12.22 14.81 -9.32
N PHE A 202 -11.42 15.62 -10.00
CA PHE A 202 -10.03 15.84 -9.60
C PHE A 202 -9.67 17.32 -9.60
N VAL A 203 -8.88 17.70 -8.60
CA VAL A 203 -8.31 19.06 -8.47
C VAL A 203 -6.79 19.01 -8.54
N ASP A 204 -6.20 20.12 -9.00
CA ASP A 204 -4.75 20.33 -8.93
C ASP A 204 -4.33 20.83 -7.53
N ARG A 205 -3.02 21.02 -7.33
CA ARG A 205 -2.45 21.47 -6.04
C ARG A 205 -2.89 22.88 -5.61
N SER A 206 -3.49 23.67 -6.49
CA SER A 206 -4.07 24.98 -6.18
C SER A 206 -5.53 24.88 -5.75
N GLY A 207 -6.16 23.70 -5.89
CA GLY A 207 -7.58 23.46 -5.67
C GLY A 207 -8.44 23.77 -6.88
N LYS A 208 -7.82 24.07 -8.04
CA LYS A 208 -8.56 24.25 -9.29
C LYS A 208 -9.07 22.90 -9.79
N GLU A 209 -10.35 22.83 -10.11
CA GLU A 209 -10.95 21.69 -10.78
C GLU A 209 -10.29 21.47 -12.16
N VAL A 210 -9.72 20.27 -12.36
CA VAL A 210 -9.11 19.83 -13.63
C VAL A 210 -10.05 18.86 -14.33
N ILE A 211 -10.64 17.96 -13.57
CA ILE A 211 -11.60 16.98 -14.07
C ILE A 211 -12.91 17.14 -13.29
N PRO A 212 -14.02 17.48 -13.96
CA PRO A 212 -15.30 17.71 -13.30
C PRO A 212 -15.79 16.51 -12.49
N LEU A 213 -16.63 16.81 -11.48
CA LEU A 213 -17.28 15.80 -10.64
C LEU A 213 -18.28 15.00 -11.48
N GLN A 214 -17.96 13.78 -11.86
CA GLN A 214 -18.77 12.95 -12.76
C GLN A 214 -18.65 11.43 -12.54
N PHE A 215 -17.71 10.98 -11.72
CA PHE A 215 -17.45 9.54 -11.52
C PHE A 215 -18.03 9.05 -10.19
N ARG A 216 -18.57 7.83 -10.18
CA ARG A 216 -19.06 7.19 -8.95
C ARG A 216 -17.95 6.81 -7.98
N LEU A 217 -16.83 6.35 -8.51
CA LEU A 217 -15.61 6.02 -7.79
C LEU A 217 -14.43 6.49 -8.64
N VAL A 218 -13.35 6.84 -7.97
CA VAL A 218 -12.05 7.11 -8.60
C VAL A 218 -10.96 6.46 -7.77
N ASP A 219 -9.85 6.11 -8.42
CA ASP A 219 -8.61 5.78 -7.74
C ASP A 219 -7.56 6.86 -8.00
N ASP A 220 -6.43 6.80 -7.31
CA ASP A 220 -5.35 7.76 -7.50
C ASP A 220 -4.71 7.58 -8.88
N PHE A 221 -4.19 8.67 -9.44
CA PHE A 221 -3.39 8.57 -10.66
C PHE A 221 -2.11 7.78 -10.38
N SER A 222 -1.83 6.84 -11.25
CA SER A 222 -0.57 6.08 -11.26
C SER A 222 -0.19 5.76 -12.69
N GLU A 223 1.06 6.03 -13.05
CA GLU A 223 1.60 5.87 -14.41
C GLU A 223 0.78 6.61 -15.48
N GLY A 224 0.22 7.79 -15.10
CA GLY A 224 -0.54 8.69 -15.98
C GLY A 224 -2.01 8.31 -16.17
N LEU A 225 -2.51 7.29 -15.48
CA LEU A 225 -3.90 6.83 -15.58
C LEU A 225 -4.55 6.71 -14.18
N ALA A 226 -5.83 7.00 -14.10
CA ALA A 226 -6.65 6.75 -12.91
C ALA A 226 -7.83 5.84 -13.25
N ALA A 227 -8.07 4.85 -12.41
CA ALA A 227 -9.27 4.03 -12.52
C ALA A 227 -10.50 4.83 -12.10
N VAL A 228 -11.58 4.77 -12.88
CA VAL A 228 -12.84 5.47 -12.61
C VAL A 228 -14.03 4.55 -12.84
N SER A 229 -15.11 4.76 -12.09
CA SER A 229 -16.34 4.00 -12.25
C SER A 229 -17.43 4.84 -12.94
N ILE A 230 -18.01 4.26 -14.01
CA ILE A 230 -19.17 4.78 -14.71
C ILE A 230 -20.17 3.63 -14.84
N ASP A 231 -21.41 3.84 -14.46
CA ASP A 231 -22.51 2.86 -14.52
C ASP A 231 -22.16 1.48 -13.92
N GLY A 232 -21.39 1.50 -12.81
CA GLY A 232 -21.01 0.30 -12.08
C GLY A 232 -19.89 -0.51 -12.71
N LYS A 233 -19.27 -0.04 -13.79
CA LYS A 233 -18.08 -0.63 -14.40
C LYS A 233 -16.89 0.30 -14.28
N MET A 234 -15.71 -0.30 -14.19
CA MET A 234 -14.44 0.42 -14.10
C MET A 234 -13.75 0.53 -15.46
N GLY A 235 -13.20 1.70 -15.73
CA GLY A 235 -12.34 2.01 -16.86
C GLY A 235 -11.21 2.93 -16.42
N TYR A 236 -10.50 3.56 -17.35
CA TYR A 236 -9.37 4.45 -17.02
C TYR A 236 -9.42 5.75 -17.82
N ILE A 237 -9.09 6.84 -17.14
CA ILE A 237 -8.92 8.18 -17.71
C ILE A 237 -7.47 8.62 -17.64
N ASP A 238 -7.08 9.54 -18.53
CA ASP A 238 -5.83 10.29 -18.42
C ASP A 238 -5.99 11.51 -17.51
N GLN A 239 -4.89 12.23 -17.25
CA GLN A 239 -4.85 13.42 -16.39
C GLN A 239 -5.66 14.62 -16.94
N LYS A 240 -6.18 14.54 -18.16
CA LYS A 240 -7.11 15.53 -18.73
C LYS A 240 -8.57 15.10 -18.61
N GLY A 241 -8.83 13.93 -18.01
CA GLY A 241 -10.16 13.36 -17.88
C GLY A 241 -10.67 12.64 -19.12
N LYS A 242 -9.82 12.45 -20.15
CA LYS A 242 -10.18 11.71 -21.34
C LYS A 242 -10.16 10.22 -21.06
N MET A 243 -11.23 9.52 -21.44
CA MET A 243 -11.30 8.05 -21.38
C MET A 243 -10.23 7.43 -22.28
N VAL A 244 -9.40 6.57 -21.69
CA VAL A 244 -8.31 5.81 -22.36
C VAL A 244 -8.68 4.35 -22.49
N ILE A 245 -9.34 3.81 -21.47
CA ILE A 245 -9.86 2.43 -21.45
C ILE A 245 -11.31 2.49 -21.04
N GLU A 246 -12.21 2.09 -21.93
CA GLU A 246 -13.65 2.14 -21.72
C GLU A 246 -14.08 1.29 -20.50
N PRO A 247 -15.10 1.72 -19.74
CA PRO A 247 -15.58 1.01 -18.56
C PRO A 247 -16.23 -0.33 -18.93
N HIS A 248 -15.60 -1.44 -18.56
CA HIS A 248 -16.17 -2.78 -18.75
C HIS A 248 -15.71 -3.79 -17.68
N PHE A 249 -14.77 -3.40 -16.82
CA PHE A 249 -14.30 -4.25 -15.71
C PHE A 249 -15.24 -4.17 -14.50
N ASP A 250 -15.38 -5.28 -13.76
CA ASP A 250 -16.09 -5.28 -12.47
C ASP A 250 -15.25 -4.58 -11.39
N TYR A 251 -13.94 -4.63 -11.51
CA TYR A 251 -12.96 -3.90 -10.73
C TYR A 251 -11.74 -3.59 -11.58
N ALA A 252 -11.12 -2.45 -11.32
CA ALA A 252 -9.85 -2.05 -11.90
C ALA A 252 -9.04 -1.26 -10.86
N GLY A 253 -7.77 -1.65 -10.66
CA GLY A 253 -6.86 -1.01 -9.70
C GLY A 253 -5.84 -0.13 -10.40
N SER A 254 -5.04 0.60 -9.61
CA SER A 254 -3.99 1.47 -10.11
C SER A 254 -2.90 0.69 -10.86
N PHE A 255 -2.27 1.32 -11.84
CA PHE A 255 -1.13 0.74 -12.54
C PHE A 255 0.09 0.65 -11.64
N SER A 256 0.84 -0.42 -11.74
CA SER A 256 2.14 -0.62 -11.10
C SER A 256 3.01 -1.48 -12.00
N GLU A 257 4.22 -1.01 -12.28
CA GLU A 257 5.19 -1.68 -13.17
C GLU A 257 4.60 -1.98 -14.57
N GLY A 258 3.76 -1.04 -15.09
CA GLY A 258 3.15 -1.13 -16.42
C GLY A 258 1.91 -2.00 -16.51
N LEU A 259 1.48 -2.62 -15.42
CA LEU A 259 0.31 -3.50 -15.36
C LEU A 259 -0.68 -3.04 -14.29
N ALA A 260 -1.98 -3.22 -14.57
CA ALA A 260 -3.04 -3.01 -13.60
C ALA A 260 -3.85 -4.29 -13.39
N ILE A 261 -4.20 -4.55 -12.14
CA ILE A 261 -5.11 -5.66 -11.83
C ILE A 261 -6.53 -5.28 -12.27
N ILE A 262 -7.21 -6.24 -12.85
CA ILE A 262 -8.64 -6.12 -13.18
C ILE A 262 -9.40 -7.36 -12.71
N LYS A 263 -10.71 -7.21 -12.53
CA LYS A 263 -11.62 -8.30 -12.23
C LYS A 263 -12.72 -8.38 -13.27
N ILE A 264 -12.96 -9.57 -13.77
CA ILE A 264 -14.09 -9.89 -14.66
C ILE A 264 -14.71 -11.20 -14.15
N LYS A 265 -16.04 -11.23 -13.93
CA LYS A 265 -16.77 -12.43 -13.51
C LYS A 265 -16.08 -13.20 -12.37
N GLU A 266 -15.80 -12.52 -11.26
CA GLU A 266 -15.18 -13.08 -10.05
C GLU A 266 -13.72 -13.54 -10.20
N LYS A 267 -13.06 -13.38 -11.37
CA LYS A 267 -11.67 -13.73 -11.59
C LYS A 267 -10.81 -12.50 -11.84
N TRP A 268 -9.60 -12.57 -11.32
CA TRP A 268 -8.60 -11.52 -11.43
C TRP A 268 -7.60 -11.82 -12.55
N GLY A 269 -7.22 -10.78 -13.28
CA GLY A 269 -6.22 -10.80 -14.33
C GLY A 269 -5.50 -9.46 -14.43
N TYR A 270 -4.75 -9.24 -15.51
CA TYR A 270 -3.96 -8.02 -15.65
C TYR A 270 -4.01 -7.48 -17.07
N ILE A 271 -4.08 -6.16 -17.17
CA ILE A 271 -4.02 -5.40 -18.40
C ILE A 271 -2.78 -4.49 -18.44
N ASN A 272 -2.35 -4.12 -19.63
CA ASN A 272 -1.38 -3.05 -19.83
C ASN A 272 -2.07 -1.68 -19.96
N ARG A 273 -1.28 -0.60 -20.02
CA ARG A 273 -1.77 0.79 -20.13
C ARG A 273 -2.60 1.12 -21.37
N LYS A 274 -2.60 0.23 -22.39
CA LYS A 274 -3.46 0.33 -23.58
C LYS A 274 -4.79 -0.43 -23.44
N GLY A 275 -5.06 -1.01 -22.27
CA GLY A 275 -6.24 -1.84 -22.00
C GLY A 275 -6.14 -3.26 -22.59
N LYS A 276 -4.98 -3.64 -23.16
CA LYS A 276 -4.80 -5.00 -23.67
C LYS A 276 -4.61 -5.97 -22.52
N MET A 277 -5.38 -7.06 -22.51
CA MET A 277 -5.21 -8.18 -21.61
C MET A 277 -3.80 -8.77 -21.76
N VAL A 278 -3.04 -8.82 -20.69
CA VAL A 278 -1.70 -9.44 -20.61
C VAL A 278 -1.79 -10.79 -19.91
N ILE A 279 -2.60 -10.85 -18.86
CA ILE A 279 -2.87 -12.09 -18.13
C ILE A 279 -4.39 -12.19 -18.00
N GLU A 280 -4.95 -13.23 -18.64
CA GLU A 280 -6.40 -13.47 -18.62
C GLU A 280 -6.93 -13.66 -17.20
N PRO A 281 -8.16 -13.20 -16.90
CA PRO A 281 -8.79 -13.38 -15.60
C PRO A 281 -8.92 -14.87 -15.23
N GLN A 282 -8.12 -15.32 -14.28
CA GLN A 282 -8.06 -16.73 -13.88
C GLN A 282 -7.85 -16.94 -12.39
N PHE A 283 -7.31 -15.95 -11.67
CA PHE A 283 -6.98 -16.05 -10.26
C PHE A 283 -8.21 -15.75 -9.38
N ASP A 284 -8.26 -16.35 -8.19
CA ASP A 284 -9.31 -16.09 -7.19
C ASP A 284 -9.08 -14.73 -6.50
N ASN A 285 -7.82 -14.29 -6.39
CA ASN A 285 -7.40 -12.97 -5.96
C ASN A 285 -6.01 -12.65 -6.53
N ALA A 286 -5.67 -11.37 -6.61
CA ALA A 286 -4.38 -10.91 -7.11
C ALA A 286 -3.96 -9.60 -6.45
N SER A 287 -2.65 -9.33 -6.39
CA SER A 287 -2.07 -8.08 -5.90
C SER A 287 -1.40 -7.29 -7.03
N TYR A 288 -1.04 -6.04 -6.75
CA TYR A 288 -0.21 -5.24 -7.66
C TYR A 288 1.16 -5.89 -7.85
N PHE A 289 1.78 -5.67 -9.02
CA PHE A 289 3.19 -5.98 -9.23
C PHE A 289 4.06 -5.11 -8.34
N SER A 290 5.06 -5.71 -7.74
CA SER A 290 6.08 -5.07 -6.93
C SER A 290 7.38 -5.85 -7.06
N GLU A 291 8.45 -5.17 -7.45
CA GLU A 291 9.77 -5.77 -7.68
C GLU A 291 9.73 -6.95 -8.68
N GLY A 292 8.88 -6.82 -9.73
CA GLY A 292 8.72 -7.79 -10.81
C GLY A 292 7.85 -9.00 -10.48
N LEU A 293 7.22 -9.06 -9.30
CA LEU A 293 6.36 -10.17 -8.89
C LEU A 293 5.03 -9.66 -8.36
N ALA A 294 3.96 -10.43 -8.62
CA ALA A 294 2.63 -10.19 -8.04
C ALA A 294 2.13 -11.43 -7.30
N GLY A 295 1.60 -11.21 -6.11
CA GLY A 295 0.92 -12.26 -5.35
C GLY A 295 -0.40 -12.64 -6.03
N VAL A 296 -0.64 -13.94 -6.19
CA VAL A 296 -1.91 -14.48 -6.70
C VAL A 296 -2.45 -15.55 -5.78
N TYR A 297 -3.77 -15.64 -5.70
CA TYR A 297 -4.47 -16.63 -4.88
C TYR A 297 -5.11 -17.67 -5.80
N ILE A 298 -4.73 -18.94 -5.61
CA ILE A 298 -5.15 -20.08 -6.43
C ILE A 298 -5.44 -21.25 -5.47
N ASP A 299 -6.61 -21.87 -5.58
CA ASP A 299 -6.99 -23.03 -4.77
C ASP A 299 -6.72 -22.84 -3.27
N ARG A 300 -7.13 -21.69 -2.72
CA ARG A 300 -6.98 -21.31 -1.31
C ARG A 300 -5.54 -21.09 -0.84
N LYS A 301 -4.59 -20.94 -1.74
CA LYS A 301 -3.19 -20.65 -1.41
C LYS A 301 -2.66 -19.48 -2.24
N SER A 302 -1.78 -18.74 -1.63
CA SER A 302 -1.04 -17.65 -2.30
C SER A 302 0.27 -18.16 -2.88
N GLY A 303 0.58 -17.70 -4.08
CA GLY A 303 1.86 -17.86 -4.76
C GLY A 303 2.24 -16.57 -5.47
N TYR A 304 3.27 -16.59 -6.30
CA TYR A 304 3.71 -15.40 -7.03
C TYR A 304 3.91 -15.70 -8.51
N ILE A 305 3.48 -14.74 -9.34
CA ILE A 305 3.65 -14.76 -10.80
C ILE A 305 4.62 -13.67 -11.24
N ASP A 306 5.25 -13.88 -12.40
CA ASP A 306 5.97 -12.85 -13.15
C ASP A 306 5.00 -12.06 -14.07
N PRO A 307 5.46 -10.95 -14.73
CA PRO A 307 4.61 -10.15 -15.62
C PRO A 307 4.07 -10.87 -16.84
N THR A 308 4.55 -12.09 -17.15
CA THR A 308 4.00 -12.93 -18.20
C THR A 308 2.86 -13.83 -17.73
N GLY A 309 2.56 -13.84 -16.42
CA GLY A 309 1.56 -14.69 -15.78
C GLY A 309 2.07 -16.08 -15.41
N ARG A 310 3.37 -16.35 -15.57
CA ARG A 310 3.99 -17.61 -15.16
C ARG A 310 4.12 -17.65 -13.63
N LEU A 311 3.67 -18.76 -13.03
CA LEU A 311 3.82 -19.01 -11.60
C LEU A 311 5.30 -19.27 -11.27
N VAL A 312 5.96 -18.30 -10.64
CA VAL A 312 7.38 -18.37 -10.24
C VAL A 312 7.53 -19.03 -8.88
N ILE A 313 6.66 -18.69 -7.94
CA ILE A 313 6.61 -19.31 -6.63
C ILE A 313 5.25 -19.97 -6.51
N LYS A 314 5.25 -21.30 -6.32
CA LYS A 314 4.03 -22.10 -6.23
C LYS A 314 3.07 -21.60 -5.15
N ALA A 315 1.78 -21.68 -5.41
CA ALA A 315 0.73 -21.39 -4.46
C ALA A 315 0.79 -22.40 -3.30
N GLN A 316 1.31 -21.96 -2.15
CA GLN A 316 1.54 -22.80 -0.98
C GLN A 316 1.33 -22.04 0.35
N PHE A 317 1.27 -20.72 0.31
CA PHE A 317 1.11 -19.88 1.50
C PHE A 317 -0.37 -19.61 1.78
N ASP A 318 -0.72 -19.43 3.05
CA ASP A 318 -2.07 -18.99 3.44
C ASP A 318 -2.22 -17.48 3.20
N SER A 319 -1.12 -16.72 3.32
CA SER A 319 -1.04 -15.31 3.00
C SER A 319 0.34 -14.99 2.45
N ALA A 320 0.40 -14.09 1.48
CA ALA A 320 1.63 -13.61 0.85
C ALA A 320 1.49 -12.12 0.55
N LEU A 321 2.40 -11.31 1.12
CA LEU A 321 2.46 -9.88 0.89
C LEU A 321 3.37 -9.54 -0.29
N PRO A 322 3.25 -8.34 -0.90
CA PRO A 322 4.13 -7.91 -1.98
C PRO A 322 5.61 -7.95 -1.58
N PHE A 323 6.49 -8.19 -2.53
CA PHE A 323 7.92 -8.01 -2.35
C PHE A 323 8.25 -6.55 -2.10
N ILE A 324 9.02 -6.27 -1.05
CA ILE A 324 9.50 -4.92 -0.72
C ILE A 324 10.94 -5.05 -0.22
N GLN A 325 11.85 -4.32 -0.86
CA GLN A 325 13.28 -4.36 -0.56
C GLN A 325 13.87 -5.78 -0.68
N GLY A 326 13.37 -6.58 -1.62
CA GLY A 326 13.87 -7.91 -1.94
C GLY A 326 13.30 -9.05 -1.11
N LEU A 327 12.42 -8.82 -0.15
CA LEU A 327 11.77 -9.88 0.62
C LEU A 327 10.25 -9.72 0.64
N ALA A 328 9.54 -10.85 0.71
CA ALA A 328 8.10 -10.89 0.93
C ALA A 328 7.77 -11.63 2.22
N GLU A 329 6.86 -11.07 2.99
CA GLU A 329 6.30 -11.72 4.16
C GLU A 329 5.25 -12.76 3.73
N VAL A 330 5.35 -13.96 4.28
CA VAL A 330 4.44 -15.08 3.99
C VAL A 330 4.02 -15.78 5.27
N ARG A 331 2.83 -16.40 5.24
CA ARG A 331 2.31 -17.17 6.38
C ARG A 331 1.81 -18.54 5.93
N VAL A 332 2.08 -19.56 6.75
CA VAL A 332 1.55 -20.93 6.62
C VAL A 332 1.12 -21.42 8.02
N GLY A 333 -0.18 -21.54 8.26
CA GLY A 333 -0.73 -21.75 9.61
C GLY A 333 -0.34 -20.61 10.54
N ASP A 334 0.21 -20.96 11.69
CA ASP A 334 0.72 -19.99 12.68
C ASP A 334 2.17 -19.57 12.42
N ARG A 335 2.76 -20.04 11.33
CA ARG A 335 4.15 -19.76 10.98
C ARG A 335 4.23 -18.57 10.03
N GLU A 336 4.84 -17.50 10.50
CA GLU A 336 5.23 -16.34 9.70
C GLU A 336 6.66 -16.50 9.22
N GLY A 337 6.98 -15.92 8.07
CA GLY A 337 8.34 -15.93 7.54
C GLY A 337 8.54 -14.93 6.42
N TYR A 338 9.79 -14.72 6.08
CA TYR A 338 10.21 -13.93 4.93
C TYR A 338 10.87 -14.82 3.90
N ILE A 339 10.49 -14.64 2.65
CA ILE A 339 11.06 -15.35 1.50
C ILE A 339 11.76 -14.38 0.56
N ASP A 340 12.78 -14.86 -0.14
CA ASP A 340 13.40 -14.17 -1.27
C ASP A 340 12.62 -14.44 -2.59
N PRO A 341 12.94 -13.76 -3.70
CA PRO A 341 12.24 -13.94 -4.98
C PRO A 341 12.34 -15.34 -5.59
N SER A 342 13.22 -16.22 -5.08
CA SER A 342 13.26 -17.62 -5.45
C SER A 342 12.27 -18.49 -4.66
N GLY A 343 11.57 -17.90 -3.67
CA GLY A 343 10.67 -18.59 -2.76
C GLY A 343 11.35 -19.29 -1.58
N LYS A 344 12.66 -19.07 -1.40
CA LYS A 344 13.41 -19.63 -0.27
C LYS A 344 13.20 -18.79 0.97
N TYR A 345 12.91 -19.46 2.10
CA TYR A 345 12.85 -18.79 3.39
C TYR A 345 14.20 -18.22 3.80
N VAL A 346 14.23 -16.91 4.04
CA VAL A 346 15.32 -16.18 4.67
C VAL A 346 15.18 -16.25 6.19
N TRP A 347 13.93 -16.13 6.67
CA TRP A 347 13.62 -16.22 8.08
C TRP A 347 12.24 -16.86 8.31
N SER A 348 12.03 -17.50 9.48
CA SER A 348 10.69 -17.90 9.92
C SER A 348 10.61 -17.98 11.45
N SER A 349 9.42 -17.74 12.00
CA SER A 349 9.13 -17.70 13.43
C SER A 349 9.43 -19.03 14.16
N GLN A 350 9.56 -20.16 13.45
CA GLN A 350 9.88 -21.48 14.01
C GLN A 350 11.34 -21.91 13.84
N ASN A 351 12.24 -21.03 13.39
CA ASN A 351 13.64 -21.36 13.23
C ASN A 351 14.33 -21.53 14.60
N LYS A 352 14.52 -22.79 15.02
CA LYS A 352 15.17 -23.19 16.30
C LYS A 352 16.65 -22.71 16.43
N LYS A 353 17.28 -22.14 15.39
CA LYS A 353 18.66 -21.62 15.48
C LYS A 353 18.81 -20.46 16.45
N PHE A 354 17.77 -19.74 16.78
CA PHE A 354 17.81 -18.59 17.69
C PHE A 354 17.54 -18.93 19.15
N SER A 355 17.13 -20.16 19.47
CA SER A 355 16.94 -20.61 20.87
C SER A 355 18.26 -20.87 21.64
N ARG A 356 19.41 -20.88 20.95
CA ARG A 356 20.73 -21.19 21.55
C ARG A 356 21.52 -19.98 22.06
N LEU A 357 21.05 -18.75 21.87
CA LEU A 357 21.73 -17.55 22.41
C LEU A 357 21.37 -17.23 23.86
N ARG A 358 20.60 -18.08 24.55
CA ARG A 358 20.25 -17.92 25.99
C ARG A 358 21.01 -18.83 26.95
N LYS A 359 22.14 -19.40 26.55
CA LYS A 359 23.05 -20.10 27.49
C LYS A 359 24.50 -19.74 27.20
N LYS A 360 24.91 -18.56 27.62
CA LYS A 360 26.24 -18.24 28.13
C LYS A 360 26.16 -17.01 29.02
#